data_d36b682aee23e4a8c09be3c2800c2bbb
#
_entry.id   d36b682aee23e4a8c09be3c2800c2bbb
#
_cell.length_a   1.000
_cell.length_b   1.000
_cell.length_c   1.000
_cell.angle_alpha   90.00
_cell.angle_beta   90.00
_cell.angle_gamma   90.00
#
_symmetry.space_group_name_H-M   'P 1'
#
loop_
_entity.id
_entity.type
_entity.pdbx_description
1 polymer ?
#
loop_
_entity_poly.entity_id
_entity_poly.type
_entity_poly.pdbx_seq_one_letter_code
_entity_poly.pdbx_strand_id
1 'polypeptide(L)'
;MWLETLNSLQQDREPCIIVTVASVRGHSPRAAGAKMIVTRDSVFGSVGGGNLEAVAVQKSRGMLISNARVPEFLEVTLTEKAEAQFGVQCCGGEVKLLLEPILPERPQVAIFGVGHVGLALTRILAALPLELFLSDSRSDMLKPERFSGFSSVAEIRKFVFSYPSPEFVMSELRSGAFVLILTHDHSEDIAILETALHRKDLKYIGLIGSSAKWTRFQTQLKSRGFTDADLARVTTPIGVLGIRGKQPEVIAIAVAAQLLTMLEFVESSS
;
A
#
# COMPACT_ATOMS: atom_id res chain seq x y z
N MET A 1 3.65 -24.23 12.57
CA MET A 1 2.26 -24.52 12.13
C MET A 1 1.57 -23.26 11.60
N TRP A 2 0.60 -22.60 12.29
CA TRP A 2 -0.08 -21.43 11.69
C TRP A 2 0.85 -20.23 11.44
N LEU A 3 1.87 -19.99 12.29
CA LEU A 3 2.86 -18.93 12.08
C LEU A 3 3.73 -19.17 10.84
N GLU A 4 4.13 -20.38 10.58
CA GLU A 4 4.91 -20.75 9.39
C GLU A 4 4.09 -20.52 8.12
N THR A 5 2.81 -20.95 8.14
CA THR A 5 1.86 -20.69 7.05
C THR A 5 1.68 -19.18 6.82
N LEU A 6 1.48 -18.41 7.90
CA LEU A 6 1.34 -16.97 7.79
C LEU A 6 2.60 -16.32 7.20
N ASN A 7 3.79 -16.73 7.66
CA ASN A 7 5.06 -16.21 7.13
C ASN A 7 5.22 -16.52 5.65
N SER A 8 4.86 -17.75 5.20
CA SER A 8 4.89 -18.10 3.78
C SER A 8 3.95 -17.23 2.97
N LEU A 9 2.69 -17.08 3.41
CA LEU A 9 1.71 -16.25 2.73
C LEU A 9 2.14 -14.76 2.66
N GLN A 10 2.80 -14.25 3.71
CA GLN A 10 3.34 -12.89 3.70
C GLN A 10 4.51 -12.74 2.72
N GLN A 11 5.40 -13.74 2.62
CA GLN A 11 6.48 -13.76 1.63
C GLN A 11 5.93 -13.79 0.20
N ASP A 12 4.90 -14.61 -0.02
CA ASP A 12 4.22 -14.74 -1.31
C ASP A 12 3.25 -13.57 -1.60
N ARG A 13 3.13 -12.61 -0.65
CA ARG A 13 2.20 -11.48 -0.69
C ARG A 13 0.74 -11.92 -0.89
N GLU A 14 0.39 -13.11 -0.44
CA GLU A 14 -0.97 -13.63 -0.54
C GLU A 14 -1.86 -13.06 0.58
N PRO A 15 -2.97 -12.37 0.27
CA PRO A 15 -3.88 -11.84 1.26
C PRO A 15 -4.62 -12.97 1.97
N CYS A 16 -4.74 -12.87 3.30
CA CYS A 16 -5.45 -13.87 4.09
C CYS A 16 -6.22 -13.23 5.26
N ILE A 17 -7.12 -14.01 5.85
CA ILE A 17 -7.82 -13.67 7.09
C ILE A 17 -7.36 -14.66 8.17
N ILE A 18 -6.86 -14.15 9.28
CA ILE A 18 -6.66 -14.95 10.48
C ILE A 18 -8.00 -15.00 11.22
N VAL A 19 -8.53 -16.20 11.39
CA VAL A 19 -9.72 -16.45 12.19
C VAL A 19 -9.28 -17.01 13.55
N THR A 20 -9.59 -16.30 14.62
CA THR A 20 -9.25 -16.70 15.99
C THR A 20 -10.50 -16.94 16.79
N VAL A 21 -10.59 -18.06 17.53
CA VAL A 21 -11.62 -18.25 18.55
C VAL A 21 -11.33 -17.29 19.69
N ALA A 22 -12.09 -16.19 19.78
CA ALA A 22 -11.91 -15.14 20.78
C ALA A 22 -12.50 -15.55 22.15
N SER A 23 -13.70 -16.14 22.13
CA SER A 23 -14.34 -16.67 23.35
C SER A 23 -15.30 -17.79 23.03
N VAL A 24 -15.56 -18.63 24.04
CA VAL A 24 -16.51 -19.74 24.00
C VAL A 24 -17.40 -19.68 25.24
N ARG A 25 -18.71 -19.88 25.06
CA ARG A 25 -19.69 -20.12 26.10
C ARG A 25 -20.38 -21.43 25.86
N GLY A 26 -20.38 -22.33 26.84
CA GLY A 26 -20.90 -23.69 26.70
C GLY A 26 -19.88 -24.62 26.02
N HIS A 27 -20.38 -25.66 25.31
CA HIS A 27 -19.53 -26.63 24.62
C HIS A 27 -19.14 -26.14 23.24
N SER A 28 -17.85 -26.25 22.94
CA SER A 28 -17.27 -25.92 21.63
C SER A 28 -16.22 -26.98 21.24
N PRO A 29 -16.08 -27.31 19.96
CA PRO A 29 -15.07 -28.28 19.49
C PRO A 29 -13.62 -27.78 19.64
N ARG A 30 -13.40 -26.47 19.80
CA ARG A 30 -12.07 -25.89 20.04
C ARG A 30 -12.12 -24.83 21.13
N ALA A 31 -11.04 -24.74 21.91
CA ALA A 31 -10.88 -23.73 22.95
C ALA A 31 -10.55 -22.34 22.35
N ALA A 32 -10.76 -21.28 23.15
CA ALA A 32 -10.28 -19.94 22.83
C ALA A 32 -8.78 -19.94 22.54
N GLY A 33 -8.36 -19.14 21.58
CA GLY A 33 -7.00 -19.11 21.05
C GLY A 33 -6.74 -20.03 19.84
N ALA A 34 -7.65 -20.97 19.51
CA ALA A 34 -7.54 -21.76 18.29
C ALA A 34 -7.59 -20.84 17.06
N LYS A 35 -6.77 -21.16 16.04
CA LYS A 35 -6.61 -20.31 14.85
C LYS A 35 -6.78 -21.12 13.56
N MET A 36 -7.31 -20.42 12.55
CA MET A 36 -7.43 -20.87 11.18
C MET A 36 -7.03 -19.70 10.29
N ILE A 37 -6.36 -19.96 9.17
CA ILE A 37 -6.03 -18.97 8.15
C ILE A 37 -6.86 -19.28 6.91
N VAL A 38 -7.50 -18.27 6.35
CA VAL A 38 -8.33 -18.40 5.15
C VAL A 38 -7.74 -17.50 4.07
N THR A 39 -7.40 -18.08 2.92
CA THR A 39 -7.10 -17.36 1.68
C THR A 39 -8.28 -17.44 0.72
N ARG A 40 -8.16 -16.91 -0.48
CA ARG A 40 -9.22 -17.03 -1.50
C ARG A 40 -9.52 -18.49 -1.81
N ASP A 41 -8.49 -19.31 -1.94
CA ASP A 41 -8.61 -20.67 -2.46
C ASP A 41 -8.36 -21.75 -1.38
N SER A 42 -7.63 -21.43 -0.32
CA SER A 42 -7.17 -22.39 0.68
C SER A 42 -7.61 -22.04 2.10
N VAL A 43 -7.59 -23.07 2.96
CA VAL A 43 -7.85 -22.96 4.40
C VAL A 43 -6.78 -23.75 5.14
N PHE A 44 -6.17 -23.16 6.17
CA PHE A 44 -5.11 -23.78 6.98
C PHE A 44 -5.50 -23.73 8.47
N GLY A 45 -5.39 -24.85 9.15
CA GLY A 45 -5.79 -24.98 10.55
C GLY A 45 -7.29 -25.24 10.72
N SER A 46 -7.81 -25.05 11.95
CA SER A 46 -9.21 -25.34 12.26
C SER A 46 -9.66 -24.58 13.51
N VAL A 47 -10.88 -24.05 13.48
CA VAL A 47 -11.58 -23.45 14.62
C VAL A 47 -12.70 -24.31 15.17
N GLY A 48 -12.85 -25.57 14.69
CA GLY A 48 -13.80 -26.54 15.27
C GLY A 48 -14.60 -27.36 14.28
N GLY A 49 -14.45 -27.13 12.97
CA GLY A 49 -15.12 -27.93 11.93
C GLY A 49 -16.61 -27.57 11.71
N GLY A 50 -17.22 -28.27 10.77
CA GLY A 50 -18.65 -28.17 10.47
C GLY A 50 -19.13 -26.79 10.07
N ASN A 51 -20.35 -26.45 10.46
CA ASN A 51 -20.99 -25.17 10.11
C ASN A 51 -20.21 -23.95 10.62
N LEU A 52 -19.52 -24.04 11.77
CA LEU A 52 -18.71 -22.95 12.32
C LEU A 52 -17.62 -22.51 11.35
N GLU A 53 -16.85 -23.48 10.81
CA GLU A 53 -15.81 -23.20 9.83
C GLU A 53 -16.40 -22.73 8.50
N ALA A 54 -17.45 -23.35 8.01
CA ALA A 54 -18.07 -22.98 6.74
C ALA A 54 -18.52 -21.49 6.75
N VAL A 55 -19.18 -21.06 7.82
CA VAL A 55 -19.61 -19.67 7.98
C VAL A 55 -18.40 -18.72 8.11
N ALA A 56 -17.39 -19.14 8.89
CA ALA A 56 -16.18 -18.34 9.05
C ALA A 56 -15.40 -18.18 7.72
N VAL A 57 -15.28 -19.26 6.93
CA VAL A 57 -14.63 -19.24 5.60
C VAL A 57 -15.41 -18.37 4.63
N GLN A 58 -16.74 -18.49 4.57
CA GLN A 58 -17.58 -17.68 3.71
C GLN A 58 -17.42 -16.18 4.05
N LYS A 59 -17.52 -15.82 5.33
CA LYS A 59 -17.34 -14.44 5.79
C LYS A 59 -15.94 -13.92 5.47
N SER A 60 -14.90 -14.72 5.76
CA SER A 60 -13.50 -14.37 5.48
C SER A 60 -13.25 -14.11 4.00
N ARG A 61 -13.77 -14.98 3.12
CA ARG A 61 -13.65 -14.77 1.66
C ARG A 61 -14.41 -13.53 1.20
N GLY A 62 -15.57 -13.23 1.77
CA GLY A 62 -16.28 -11.98 1.54
C GLY A 62 -15.45 -10.74 1.92
N MET A 63 -14.74 -10.80 3.05
CA MET A 63 -13.82 -9.74 3.49
C MET A 63 -12.62 -9.58 2.53
N LEU A 64 -12.06 -10.68 2.02
CA LEU A 64 -10.98 -10.64 1.01
C LEU A 64 -11.45 -10.03 -0.32
N ILE A 65 -12.65 -10.38 -0.78
CA ILE A 65 -13.24 -9.83 -2.02
C ILE A 65 -13.49 -8.32 -1.87
N SER A 66 -14.04 -7.88 -0.73
CA SER A 66 -14.27 -6.45 -0.45
C SER A 66 -13.00 -5.67 -0.08
N ASN A 67 -11.86 -6.34 0.01
CA ASN A 67 -10.58 -5.77 0.44
C ASN A 67 -10.67 -5.09 1.82
N ALA A 68 -11.44 -5.70 2.74
CA ALA A 68 -11.65 -5.21 4.08
C ALA A 68 -10.33 -5.12 4.85
N ARG A 69 -10.09 -3.99 5.53
CA ARG A 69 -8.84 -3.73 6.28
C ARG A 69 -9.05 -3.69 7.79
N VAL A 70 -10.29 -3.72 8.24
CA VAL A 70 -10.66 -3.63 9.65
C VAL A 70 -11.06 -5.01 10.15
N PRO A 71 -10.55 -5.46 11.32
CA PRO A 71 -10.99 -6.70 11.93
C PRO A 71 -12.50 -6.69 12.24
N GLU A 72 -13.13 -7.85 12.09
CA GLU A 72 -14.55 -8.03 12.40
C GLU A 72 -14.75 -9.17 13.40
N PHE A 73 -15.78 -9.04 14.25
CA PHE A 73 -16.26 -10.14 15.09
C PHE A 73 -17.39 -10.89 14.39
N LEU A 74 -17.38 -12.20 14.52
CA LEU A 74 -18.45 -13.08 14.07
C LEU A 74 -18.91 -13.94 15.24
N GLU A 75 -20.18 -13.83 15.61
CA GLU A 75 -20.80 -14.62 16.67
C GLU A 75 -21.61 -15.75 16.04
N VAL A 76 -21.33 -16.98 16.45
CA VAL A 76 -21.98 -18.18 15.91
C VAL A 76 -22.56 -18.99 17.08
N THR A 77 -23.85 -19.25 17.02
CA THR A 77 -24.54 -20.09 17.99
C THR A 77 -24.59 -21.53 17.47
N LEU A 78 -24.06 -22.46 18.28
CA LEU A 78 -23.93 -23.87 17.96
C LEU A 78 -25.09 -24.70 18.52
N THR A 79 -26.33 -24.40 18.15
CA THR A 79 -27.50 -25.14 18.63
C THR A 79 -28.08 -26.03 17.54
N GLU A 80 -28.62 -27.20 17.93
CA GLU A 80 -29.29 -28.14 17.01
C GLU A 80 -30.54 -27.51 16.32
N LYS A 81 -31.06 -26.40 16.87
CA LYS A 81 -32.24 -25.68 16.36
C LYS A 81 -31.87 -24.51 15.43
N ALA A 82 -30.60 -24.11 15.34
CA ALA A 82 -30.21 -23.11 14.37
C ALA A 82 -30.32 -23.75 12.98
N GLU A 83 -30.96 -23.11 12.03
CA GLU A 83 -30.98 -23.51 10.64
C GLU A 83 -29.50 -23.60 10.19
N ALA A 84 -28.99 -24.83 10.21
CA ALA A 84 -27.61 -25.10 9.85
C ALA A 84 -27.50 -25.00 8.34
N GLN A 85 -26.98 -23.90 7.84
CA GLN A 85 -26.75 -23.68 6.43
C GLN A 85 -25.81 -24.72 5.82
N PHE A 86 -25.00 -25.44 6.67
CA PHE A 86 -23.98 -26.39 6.26
C PHE A 86 -23.87 -27.63 7.19
N GLY A 87 -24.99 -28.28 7.55
CA GLY A 87 -24.99 -29.57 8.27
C GLY A 87 -25.40 -29.51 9.74
N VAL A 88 -25.60 -30.72 10.36
CA VAL A 88 -26.08 -30.88 11.75
C VAL A 88 -24.91 -30.62 12.72
N GLN A 89 -25.16 -29.77 13.76
CA GLN A 89 -24.22 -29.53 14.84
C GLN A 89 -24.69 -30.19 16.14
N CYS A 90 -23.77 -30.94 16.78
CA CYS A 90 -24.04 -31.66 18.04
C CYS A 90 -23.60 -30.89 19.30
N CYS A 91 -23.10 -29.67 19.17
CA CYS A 91 -22.54 -28.89 20.28
C CYS A 91 -23.44 -27.72 20.62
N GLY A 92 -23.93 -27.63 21.86
CA GLY A 92 -24.73 -26.51 22.36
C GLY A 92 -23.82 -25.45 22.99
N GLY A 93 -23.47 -24.39 22.26
CA GLY A 93 -22.65 -23.30 22.79
C GLY A 93 -22.66 -22.08 21.90
N GLU A 94 -22.03 -20.99 22.35
CA GLU A 94 -21.80 -19.76 21.58
C GLU A 94 -20.30 -19.58 21.39
N VAL A 95 -19.88 -19.32 20.17
CA VAL A 95 -18.48 -19.05 19.81
C VAL A 95 -18.39 -17.67 19.20
N LYS A 96 -17.48 -16.87 19.72
CA LYS A 96 -17.13 -15.56 19.14
C LYS A 96 -15.78 -15.70 18.43
N LEU A 97 -15.78 -15.43 17.14
CA LEU A 97 -14.59 -15.44 16.30
C LEU A 97 -14.15 -13.99 16.05
N LEU A 98 -12.83 -13.78 16.04
CA LEU A 98 -12.20 -12.57 15.53
C LEU A 98 -11.62 -12.88 14.15
N LEU A 99 -12.00 -12.12 13.14
CA LEU A 99 -11.52 -12.19 11.76
C LEU A 99 -10.59 -11.01 11.50
N GLU A 100 -9.30 -11.28 11.33
CA GLU A 100 -8.26 -10.26 11.19
C GLU A 100 -7.68 -10.30 9.77
N PRO A 101 -7.94 -9.27 8.94
CA PRO A 101 -7.35 -9.18 7.61
C PRO A 101 -5.84 -8.97 7.66
N ILE A 102 -5.09 -9.83 6.99
CA ILE A 102 -3.66 -9.68 6.74
C ILE A 102 -3.51 -9.47 5.23
N LEU A 103 -3.40 -8.21 4.86
CA LEU A 103 -3.26 -7.80 3.46
C LEU A 103 -1.82 -7.41 3.19
N PRO A 104 -1.30 -7.69 1.98
CA PRO A 104 0.03 -7.22 1.60
C PRO A 104 0.10 -5.69 1.67
N GLU A 105 1.25 -5.21 2.08
CA GLU A 105 1.51 -3.78 2.09
C GLU A 105 1.44 -3.21 0.68
N ARG A 106 0.74 -2.08 0.53
CA ARG A 106 0.70 -1.37 -0.74
C ARG A 106 2.05 -0.70 -0.98
N PRO A 107 2.58 -0.73 -2.22
CA PRO A 107 3.75 0.06 -2.54
C PRO A 107 3.50 1.55 -2.27
N GLN A 108 4.49 2.23 -1.67
CA GLN A 108 4.40 3.66 -1.37
C GLN A 108 5.04 4.48 -2.47
N VAL A 109 4.32 5.50 -2.94
CA VAL A 109 4.83 6.48 -3.90
C VAL A 109 4.63 7.88 -3.32
N ALA A 110 5.72 8.58 -3.04
CA ALA A 110 5.70 9.97 -2.61
C ALA A 110 5.90 10.90 -3.81
N ILE A 111 5.00 11.86 -3.98
CA ILE A 111 5.03 12.88 -5.02
C ILE A 111 5.23 14.23 -4.36
N PHE A 112 6.41 14.79 -4.49
CA PHE A 112 6.74 16.14 -4.08
C PHE A 112 6.53 17.10 -5.25
N GLY A 113 5.57 18.02 -5.10
CA GLY A 113 5.11 18.92 -6.15
C GLY A 113 3.87 18.39 -6.86
N VAL A 114 2.68 18.88 -6.43
CA VAL A 114 1.36 18.51 -6.97
C VAL A 114 0.83 19.59 -7.92
N GLY A 115 1.74 20.14 -8.75
CA GLY A 115 1.43 21.01 -9.87
C GLY A 115 0.70 20.24 -10.98
N HIS A 116 0.80 20.74 -12.23
CA HIS A 116 0.08 20.11 -13.36
C HIS A 116 0.52 18.65 -13.59
N VAL A 117 1.84 18.39 -13.65
CA VAL A 117 2.36 17.03 -13.85
C VAL A 117 2.05 16.13 -12.66
N GLY A 118 2.32 16.60 -11.42
CA GLY A 118 2.05 15.82 -10.23
C GLY A 118 0.58 15.46 -10.05
N LEU A 119 -0.33 16.39 -10.39
CA LEU A 119 -1.77 16.14 -10.35
C LEU A 119 -2.21 15.12 -11.40
N ALA A 120 -1.72 15.26 -12.66
CA ALA A 120 -2.01 14.32 -13.73
C ALA A 120 -1.50 12.91 -13.39
N LEU A 121 -0.28 12.82 -12.82
CA LEU A 121 0.29 11.55 -12.36
C LEU A 121 -0.51 10.95 -11.21
N THR A 122 -0.90 11.76 -10.22
CA THR A 122 -1.75 11.31 -9.12
C THR A 122 -3.07 10.72 -9.61
N ARG A 123 -3.70 11.34 -10.63
CA ARG A 123 -4.94 10.81 -11.23
C ARG A 123 -4.78 9.41 -11.79
N ILE A 124 -3.66 9.15 -12.48
CA ILE A 124 -3.34 7.84 -13.05
C ILE A 124 -3.08 6.84 -11.94
N LEU A 125 -2.20 7.18 -11.00
CA LEU A 125 -1.78 6.29 -9.92
C LEU A 125 -2.89 6.01 -8.90
N ALA A 126 -3.88 6.90 -8.76
CA ALA A 126 -5.04 6.71 -7.88
C ALA A 126 -5.90 5.50 -8.28
N ALA A 127 -5.81 5.03 -9.52
CA ALA A 127 -6.49 3.83 -9.99
C ALA A 127 -5.78 2.52 -9.61
N LEU A 128 -4.61 2.58 -8.98
CA LEU A 128 -3.77 1.44 -8.62
C LEU A 128 -3.79 1.19 -7.11
N PRO A 129 -3.54 -0.04 -6.63
CA PRO A 129 -3.51 -0.36 -5.20
C PRO A 129 -2.22 0.14 -4.54
N LEU A 130 -2.03 1.44 -4.50
CA LEU A 130 -0.89 2.16 -3.95
C LEU A 130 -1.24 2.93 -2.68
N GLU A 131 -0.23 3.28 -1.91
CA GLU A 131 -0.28 4.33 -0.90
C GLU A 131 0.45 5.55 -1.44
N LEU A 132 -0.30 6.63 -1.73
CA LEU A 132 0.23 7.85 -2.32
C LEU A 132 0.43 8.93 -1.26
N PHE A 133 1.65 9.43 -1.15
CA PHE A 133 2.00 10.56 -0.31
C PHE A 133 2.13 11.80 -1.20
N LEU A 134 1.19 12.71 -1.11
CA LEU A 134 1.18 13.94 -1.90
C LEU A 134 1.69 15.08 -1.05
N SER A 135 2.75 15.73 -1.48
CA SER A 135 3.38 16.81 -0.74
C SER A 135 3.64 18.02 -1.64
N ASP A 136 3.28 19.20 -1.15
CA ASP A 136 3.55 20.47 -1.84
C ASP A 136 3.71 21.57 -0.79
N SER A 137 4.62 22.53 -1.03
CA SER A 137 4.81 23.68 -0.17
C SER A 137 3.63 24.67 -0.24
N ARG A 138 2.86 24.59 -1.31
CA ARG A 138 1.69 25.44 -1.55
C ARG A 138 0.42 24.68 -1.17
N SER A 139 -0.26 25.11 -0.11
CA SER A 139 -1.48 24.45 0.39
C SER A 139 -2.60 24.37 -0.66
N ASP A 140 -2.68 25.32 -1.58
CA ASP A 140 -3.67 25.33 -2.66
C ASP A 140 -3.54 24.14 -3.61
N MET A 141 -2.34 23.57 -3.74
CA MET A 141 -2.10 22.40 -4.59
C MET A 141 -2.69 21.12 -4.00
N LEU A 142 -3.03 21.10 -2.71
CA LEU A 142 -3.56 19.94 -2.00
C LEU A 142 -5.05 20.08 -1.62
N LYS A 143 -5.73 21.11 -2.11
CA LYS A 143 -7.18 21.32 -1.87
C LYS A 143 -8.00 20.12 -2.40
N PRO A 144 -9.02 19.65 -1.64
CA PRO A 144 -9.83 18.48 -2.01
C PRO A 144 -10.46 18.57 -3.41
N GLU A 145 -10.87 19.76 -3.83
CA GLU A 145 -11.55 20.01 -5.11
C GLU A 145 -10.69 19.59 -6.32
N ARG A 146 -9.36 19.69 -6.21
CA ARG A 146 -8.43 19.31 -7.27
C ARG A 146 -8.38 17.81 -7.52
N PHE A 147 -8.83 17.00 -6.55
CA PHE A 147 -8.86 15.54 -6.61
C PHE A 147 -10.26 14.99 -6.83
N SER A 148 -11.22 15.85 -7.11
CA SER A 148 -12.59 15.48 -7.41
C SER A 148 -12.64 14.55 -8.63
N GLY A 149 -13.38 13.43 -8.51
CA GLY A 149 -13.51 12.43 -9.57
C GLY A 149 -12.29 11.51 -9.77
N PHE A 150 -11.31 11.51 -8.85
CA PHE A 150 -10.25 10.52 -8.88
C PHE A 150 -10.77 9.16 -8.39
N SER A 151 -10.14 8.08 -8.88
CA SER A 151 -10.38 6.74 -8.34
C SER A 151 -10.04 6.68 -6.85
N SER A 152 -10.75 5.83 -6.11
CA SER A 152 -10.51 5.58 -4.68
C SER A 152 -9.73 4.28 -4.41
N VAL A 153 -9.09 3.70 -5.41
CA VAL A 153 -8.32 2.45 -5.24
C VAL A 153 -7.07 2.70 -4.41
N ALA A 154 -6.32 3.78 -4.71
CA ALA A 154 -5.19 4.18 -3.90
C ALA A 154 -5.62 4.80 -2.56
N GLU A 155 -4.81 4.60 -1.52
CA GLU A 155 -4.87 5.38 -0.29
C GLU A 155 -4.06 6.66 -0.47
N ILE A 156 -4.68 7.82 -0.31
CA ILE A 156 -4.03 9.11 -0.57
C ILE A 156 -3.87 9.88 0.74
N ARG A 157 -2.61 10.16 1.11
CA ARG A 157 -2.23 11.05 2.21
C ARG A 157 -1.66 12.36 1.66
N LYS A 158 -2.05 13.49 2.23
CA LYS A 158 -1.67 14.82 1.77
C LYS A 158 -0.91 15.57 2.85
N PHE A 159 0.22 16.17 2.46
CA PHE A 159 1.10 16.89 3.36
C PHE A 159 1.46 18.26 2.80
N VAL A 160 1.20 19.31 3.56
CA VAL A 160 1.76 20.64 3.29
C VAL A 160 3.08 20.75 4.05
N PHE A 161 4.18 20.99 3.35
CA PHE A 161 5.46 21.21 4.01
C PHE A 161 5.93 22.64 3.84
N SER A 162 6.56 23.17 4.89
CA SER A 162 7.25 24.45 4.82
C SER A 162 8.70 24.21 4.45
N TYR A 163 9.21 24.94 3.46
CA TYR A 163 10.64 24.94 3.14
C TYR A 163 11.47 25.36 4.38
N PRO A 164 12.53 24.64 4.77
CA PRO A 164 13.19 23.51 4.08
C PRO A 164 12.96 22.14 4.76
N SER A 165 11.76 21.69 5.02
CA SER A 165 11.56 20.44 5.80
C SER A 165 10.77 19.36 5.06
N PRO A 166 11.37 18.69 4.04
CA PRO A 166 10.79 17.47 3.47
C PRO A 166 10.96 16.24 4.38
N GLU A 167 11.74 16.33 5.46
CA GLU A 167 12.13 15.24 6.34
C GLU A 167 10.91 14.56 6.97
N PHE A 168 9.90 15.32 7.33
CA PHE A 168 8.68 14.78 7.92
C PHE A 168 8.00 13.76 6.98
N VAL A 169 7.78 14.13 5.72
CA VAL A 169 7.17 13.21 4.73
C VAL A 169 8.08 12.01 4.48
N MET A 170 9.40 12.24 4.41
CA MET A 170 10.37 11.16 4.23
C MET A 170 10.40 10.18 5.41
N SER A 171 10.15 10.63 6.64
CA SER A 171 10.11 9.74 7.81
C SER A 171 8.88 8.84 7.84
N GLU A 172 7.78 9.25 7.18
CA GLU A 172 6.57 8.44 7.05
C GLU A 172 6.70 7.31 6.00
N LEU A 173 7.73 7.36 5.14
CA LEU A 173 7.92 6.39 4.09
C LEU A 173 8.62 5.14 4.60
N ARG A 174 8.10 3.97 4.23
CA ARG A 174 8.71 2.67 4.51
C ARG A 174 9.92 2.42 3.60
N SER A 175 10.74 1.45 3.98
CA SER A 175 11.77 0.90 3.09
C SER A 175 11.15 0.42 1.77
N GLY A 176 11.85 0.64 0.67
CA GLY A 176 11.36 0.29 -0.67
C GLY A 176 10.39 1.31 -1.28
N ALA A 177 10.14 2.45 -0.63
CA ALA A 177 9.29 3.50 -1.19
C ALA A 177 9.89 4.16 -2.44
N PHE A 178 9.02 4.71 -3.27
CA PHE A 178 9.34 5.47 -4.48
C PHE A 178 9.17 6.96 -4.20
N VAL A 179 10.15 7.76 -4.57
CA VAL A 179 10.12 9.22 -4.40
C VAL A 179 10.20 9.90 -5.75
N LEU A 180 9.25 10.80 -6.02
CA LEU A 180 9.16 11.60 -7.24
C LEU A 180 9.24 13.09 -6.88
N ILE A 181 10.18 13.79 -7.48
CA ILE A 181 10.45 15.21 -7.22
C ILE A 181 10.04 15.99 -8.46
N LEU A 182 8.88 16.67 -8.36
CA LEU A 182 8.18 17.35 -9.44
C LEU A 182 7.87 18.81 -9.06
N THR A 183 8.66 19.41 -8.16
CA THR A 183 8.36 20.76 -7.67
C THR A 183 8.59 21.81 -8.75
N HIS A 184 8.13 23.02 -8.50
CA HIS A 184 8.32 24.16 -9.38
C HIS A 184 9.56 24.97 -8.99
N ASP A 185 10.17 24.69 -7.83
CA ASP A 185 11.28 25.43 -7.27
C ASP A 185 12.54 24.55 -7.18
N HIS A 186 13.65 25.07 -7.69
CA HIS A 186 14.93 24.36 -7.71
C HIS A 186 15.53 24.19 -6.31
N SER A 187 15.22 25.08 -5.38
CA SER A 187 15.72 25.02 -4.01
C SER A 187 14.97 23.94 -3.23
N GLU A 188 13.66 23.81 -3.47
CA GLU A 188 12.87 22.71 -2.94
C GLU A 188 13.36 21.36 -3.49
N ASP A 189 13.56 21.26 -4.83
CA ASP A 189 14.03 20.04 -5.45
C ASP A 189 15.34 19.55 -4.82
N ILE A 190 16.30 20.46 -4.58
CA ILE A 190 17.61 20.06 -4.02
C ILE A 190 17.51 19.63 -2.56
N ALA A 191 16.67 20.31 -1.77
CA ALA A 191 16.45 19.92 -0.36
C ALA A 191 15.79 18.55 -0.25
N ILE A 192 14.79 18.27 -1.12
CA ILE A 192 14.13 16.95 -1.16
C ILE A 192 15.12 15.88 -1.65
N LEU A 193 15.95 16.16 -2.66
CA LEU A 193 16.98 15.25 -3.15
C LEU A 193 17.98 14.90 -2.05
N GLU A 194 18.46 15.87 -1.28
CA GLU A 194 19.39 15.62 -0.18
C GLU A 194 18.79 14.66 0.84
N THR A 195 17.56 14.95 1.27
CA THR A 195 16.85 14.10 2.23
C THR A 195 16.63 12.69 1.67
N ALA A 196 16.25 12.57 0.40
CA ALA A 196 16.06 11.27 -0.26
C ALA A 196 17.37 10.50 -0.41
N LEU A 197 18.49 11.16 -0.74
CA LEU A 197 19.79 10.52 -0.92
C LEU A 197 20.39 10.00 0.40
N HIS A 198 20.07 10.60 1.54
CA HIS A 198 20.43 10.06 2.85
C HIS A 198 19.69 8.74 3.15
N ARG A 199 18.49 8.52 2.63
CA ARG A 199 17.73 7.28 2.70
C ARG A 199 18.29 6.26 1.71
N LYS A 200 19.03 5.25 2.21
CA LYS A 200 19.63 4.19 1.36
C LYS A 200 18.65 3.08 0.98
N ASP A 201 17.52 3.04 1.63
CA ASP A 201 16.46 2.04 1.53
C ASP A 201 15.32 2.41 0.56
N LEU A 202 15.38 3.56 -0.09
CA LEU A 202 14.43 3.92 -1.15
C LEU A 202 14.69 3.11 -2.42
N LYS A 203 13.63 2.55 -3.00
CA LYS A 203 13.69 1.75 -4.24
C LYS A 203 13.90 2.64 -5.48
N TYR A 204 13.39 3.88 -5.45
CA TYR A 204 13.45 4.79 -6.58
C TYR A 204 13.49 6.26 -6.14
N ILE A 205 14.32 7.04 -6.78
CA ILE A 205 14.36 8.50 -6.64
C ILE A 205 14.29 9.10 -8.04
N GLY A 206 13.19 9.74 -8.40
CA GLY A 206 12.98 10.35 -9.71
C GLY A 206 12.91 11.87 -9.62
N LEU A 207 13.62 12.55 -10.52
CA LEU A 207 13.63 14.00 -10.62
C LEU A 207 13.16 14.46 -12.00
N ILE A 208 12.15 15.35 -12.04
CA ILE A 208 11.77 16.03 -13.27
C ILE A 208 12.78 17.13 -13.59
N GLY A 209 13.30 17.11 -14.80
CA GLY A 209 14.21 18.18 -15.22
C GLY A 209 14.96 17.85 -16.49
N SER A 210 15.65 18.88 -17.02
CA SER A 210 16.55 18.74 -18.15
C SER A 210 17.92 18.25 -17.69
N SER A 211 18.71 17.71 -18.62
CA SER A 211 20.10 17.34 -18.37
C SER A 211 20.94 18.51 -17.80
N ALA A 212 20.69 19.75 -18.28
CA ALA A 212 21.37 20.94 -17.77
C ALA A 212 21.01 21.23 -16.29
N LYS A 213 19.74 21.03 -15.87
CA LYS A 213 19.35 21.13 -14.46
C LYS A 213 20.09 20.09 -13.63
N TRP A 214 20.13 18.85 -14.11
CA TRP A 214 20.78 17.76 -13.41
C TRP A 214 22.27 17.98 -13.22
N THR A 215 22.99 18.43 -14.26
CA THR A 215 24.42 18.75 -14.15
C THR A 215 24.69 19.80 -13.05
N ARG A 216 23.87 20.84 -12.96
CA ARG A 216 23.97 21.83 -11.88
C ARG A 216 23.74 21.21 -10.50
N PHE A 217 22.74 20.36 -10.37
CA PHE A 217 22.40 19.70 -9.11
C PHE A 217 23.49 18.73 -8.68
N GLN A 218 24.10 17.97 -9.61
CA GLN A 218 25.25 17.11 -9.33
C GLN A 218 26.42 17.90 -8.73
N THR A 219 26.77 19.04 -9.31
CA THR A 219 27.84 19.89 -8.77
C THR A 219 27.53 20.36 -7.35
N GLN A 220 26.31 20.81 -7.10
CA GLN A 220 25.89 21.29 -5.80
C GLN A 220 25.83 20.17 -4.75
N LEU A 221 25.30 18.99 -5.10
CA LEU A 221 25.26 17.84 -4.21
C LEU A 221 26.66 17.29 -3.88
N LYS A 222 27.57 17.25 -4.87
CA LYS A 222 28.98 16.88 -4.64
C LYS A 222 29.67 17.83 -3.66
N SER A 223 29.42 19.15 -3.75
CA SER A 223 29.97 20.11 -2.80
C SER A 223 29.44 19.92 -1.36
N ARG A 224 28.33 19.21 -1.21
CA ARG A 224 27.74 18.84 0.09
C ARG A 224 28.11 17.42 0.56
N GLY A 225 29.02 16.74 -0.15
CA GLY A 225 29.60 15.46 0.24
C GLY A 225 28.93 14.22 -0.35
N PHE A 226 27.98 14.37 -1.28
CA PHE A 226 27.39 13.22 -1.97
C PHE A 226 28.35 12.67 -3.04
N THR A 227 28.47 11.34 -3.09
CA THR A 227 29.34 10.62 -4.01
C THR A 227 28.65 10.38 -5.36
N ASP A 228 29.44 10.02 -6.39
CA ASP A 228 28.89 9.60 -7.68
C ASP A 228 27.97 8.38 -7.56
N ALA A 229 28.25 7.48 -6.63
CA ALA A 229 27.39 6.33 -6.34
C ALA A 229 26.02 6.77 -5.77
N ASP A 230 25.99 7.80 -4.92
CA ASP A 230 24.73 8.37 -4.42
C ASP A 230 23.92 9.00 -5.56
N LEU A 231 24.59 9.79 -6.40
CA LEU A 231 23.96 10.49 -7.51
C LEU A 231 23.44 9.54 -8.60
N ALA A 232 24.09 8.40 -8.80
CA ALA A 232 23.66 7.37 -9.75
C ALA A 232 22.31 6.72 -9.37
N ARG A 233 21.84 6.89 -8.12
CA ARG A 233 20.53 6.44 -7.67
C ARG A 233 19.38 7.32 -8.15
N VAL A 234 19.69 8.51 -8.66
CA VAL A 234 18.66 9.46 -9.13
C VAL A 234 18.38 9.23 -10.61
N THR A 235 17.13 8.90 -10.92
CA THR A 235 16.67 8.82 -12.31
C THR A 235 16.22 10.19 -12.79
N THR A 236 16.92 10.70 -13.81
CA THR A 236 16.59 11.99 -14.45
C THR A 236 17.12 12.01 -15.88
N PRO A 237 16.32 12.44 -16.88
CA PRO A 237 14.90 12.74 -16.75
C PRO A 237 14.06 11.52 -16.42
N ILE A 238 12.94 11.76 -15.70
CA ILE A 238 11.98 10.70 -15.41
C ILE A 238 11.10 10.37 -16.60
N GLY A 239 10.55 9.14 -16.62
CA GLY A 239 9.65 8.63 -17.65
C GLY A 239 10.34 7.65 -18.61
N VAL A 240 9.54 6.77 -19.22
CA VAL A 240 10.04 5.80 -20.19
C VAL A 240 10.59 6.47 -21.45
N LEU A 241 11.67 5.92 -21.98
CA LEU A 241 12.24 6.38 -23.24
C LEU A 241 11.26 6.15 -24.40
N GLY A 242 11.21 7.12 -25.32
CA GLY A 242 10.37 7.05 -26.52
C GLY A 242 9.06 7.83 -26.44
N ILE A 243 8.50 8.08 -25.26
CA ILE A 243 7.38 8.99 -25.10
C ILE A 243 7.90 10.43 -25.08
N ARG A 244 7.51 11.21 -26.10
CA ARG A 244 7.93 12.60 -26.26
C ARG A 244 6.73 13.55 -26.16
N GLY A 245 6.86 14.59 -25.36
CA GLY A 245 5.83 15.61 -25.20
C GLY A 245 6.11 16.44 -23.94
N LYS A 246 5.60 17.67 -23.91
CA LYS A 246 5.75 18.59 -22.78
C LYS A 246 4.42 18.78 -22.01
N GLN A 247 3.34 18.20 -22.54
CA GLN A 247 2.04 18.25 -21.87
C GLN A 247 2.11 17.47 -20.56
N PRO A 248 1.51 17.98 -19.49
CA PRO A 248 1.51 17.34 -18.17
C PRO A 248 1.04 15.89 -18.20
N GLU A 249 0.01 15.59 -18.98
CA GLU A 249 -0.59 14.25 -19.11
C GLU A 249 0.36 13.27 -19.80
N VAL A 250 1.09 13.73 -20.84
CA VAL A 250 2.07 12.90 -21.56
C VAL A 250 3.25 12.55 -20.66
N ILE A 251 3.76 13.53 -19.91
CA ILE A 251 4.81 13.29 -18.92
C ILE A 251 4.32 12.33 -17.84
N ALA A 252 3.11 12.54 -17.33
CA ALA A 252 2.52 11.70 -16.29
C ALA A 252 2.36 10.24 -16.74
N ILE A 253 1.93 10.01 -17.99
CA ILE A 253 1.83 8.66 -18.58
C ILE A 253 3.22 8.02 -18.68
N ALA A 254 4.23 8.76 -19.16
CA ALA A 254 5.58 8.25 -19.29
C ALA A 254 6.18 7.85 -17.92
N VAL A 255 5.94 8.66 -16.89
CA VAL A 255 6.39 8.39 -15.51
C VAL A 255 5.61 7.23 -14.90
N ALA A 256 4.31 7.18 -15.08
CA ALA A 256 3.50 6.06 -14.59
C ALA A 256 3.94 4.74 -15.22
N ALA A 257 4.17 4.72 -16.55
CA ALA A 257 4.69 3.55 -17.25
C ALA A 257 6.05 3.11 -16.69
N GLN A 258 6.96 4.04 -16.41
CA GLN A 258 8.25 3.74 -15.78
C GLN A 258 8.08 3.12 -14.38
N LEU A 259 7.21 3.70 -13.55
CA LEU A 259 6.93 3.15 -12.23
C LEU A 259 6.36 1.73 -12.30
N LEU A 260 5.44 1.47 -13.24
CA LEU A 260 4.82 0.17 -13.41
C LEU A 260 5.81 -0.95 -13.73
N THR A 261 6.96 -0.64 -14.37
CA THR A 261 8.01 -1.64 -14.61
C THR A 261 8.74 -2.06 -13.32
N MET A 262 8.59 -1.31 -12.23
CA MET A 262 9.27 -1.53 -10.97
C MET A 262 8.32 -1.85 -9.81
N LEU A 263 7.04 -1.50 -9.97
CA LEU A 263 5.99 -1.78 -9.00
C LEU A 263 5.57 -3.24 -9.14
N GLU A 264 5.56 -3.93 -8.01
CA GLU A 264 5.05 -5.29 -7.93
C GLU A 264 3.66 -5.22 -7.31
N PHE A 265 2.65 -5.66 -8.06
CA PHE A 265 1.30 -5.82 -7.56
C PHE A 265 1.04 -7.30 -7.31
N VAL A 266 0.27 -7.60 -6.25
CA VAL A 266 -0.30 -8.93 -6.09
C VAL A 266 -1.33 -9.10 -7.20
N GLU A 267 -1.10 -10.04 -8.11
CA GLU A 267 -2.06 -10.39 -9.14
C GLU A 267 -3.36 -10.86 -8.46
N SER A 268 -4.44 -10.14 -8.73
CA SER A 268 -5.76 -10.65 -8.37
C SER A 268 -6.00 -11.80 -9.34
N SER A 269 -5.82 -13.04 -8.88
CA SER A 269 -6.24 -14.22 -9.65
C SER A 269 -7.69 -14.03 -10.05
N SER A 270 -7.92 -13.98 -11.36
CA SER A 270 -9.23 -13.75 -12.02
C SER A 270 -10.14 -14.94 -11.78
#